data_684a0cb602675b9ec55bdeaead4dc907
#
_entry.id   684a0cb602675b9ec55bdeaead4dc907
#
_cell.length_a   1.000
_cell.length_b   1.000
_cell.length_c   1.000
_cell.angle_alpha   90.00
_cell.angle_beta   90.00
_cell.angle_gamma   90.00
#
_symmetry.space_group_name_H-M   'P 1'
#
loop_
_entity.id
_entity.type
_entity.pdbx_description
1 polymer ?
#
loop_
_entity_poly.entity_id
_entity_poly.type
_entity_poly.pdbx_seq_one_letter_code
_entity_poly.pdbx_strand_id
1 'polypeptide(L)'
;MIDGELTQVMVSARELDQTNLPAQGWVNQKLQYTHGFGVVFSPANNVASQGQPDFYVKGVPANTSVAELEVDQPRIYFGESADSDEYVVVNSLQDEVDYPLSTEGQSVAYTNYSGEGGVSIGSFFKRLGFALRYSELNLLISNQLSDGSKLIMERNIISRVKKAAPFLYTDNDPYLALIDGNLFWIIDLYTLSDRYPYAQPADTTRINDRSGLPINFNYIRNSVKAVVNAYDGTMNFYVFDENDPLINSYAEIFPSLFDDKSNMSEDLLNHIRYPEDLFTIQSDMYRDYHMTDPRVFYADEDPWVIPTDSSTTPRLATLRGEFSEIGFKPMLPYYLLMSLPGESDLSYLIFQPFNPENRPNMQSFLVADADPENYGQIIDFKLPKGEFVDGPTQVATRINQDPDISQIFTLLDQQGSSVIKGNLFVVPINQSVLYYQPIYLQGEQTHYLNLNLL
;
A
#
# COMPACT_ATOMS: atom_id res chain seq x y z
N MET A 1 -5.15 12.22 -13.16
CA MET A 1 -5.44 12.40 -14.62
C MET A 1 -4.12 12.51 -15.36
N ILE A 2 -3.92 11.79 -16.44
CA ILE A 2 -2.75 11.91 -17.32
C ILE A 2 -3.28 12.22 -18.72
N ASP A 3 -2.80 13.31 -19.31
CA ASP A 3 -3.30 13.81 -20.61
C ASP A 3 -4.84 13.99 -20.65
N GLY A 4 -5.46 14.27 -19.52
CA GLY A 4 -6.92 14.45 -19.38
C GLY A 4 -7.70 13.14 -19.24
N GLU A 5 -7.05 12.00 -19.17
CA GLU A 5 -7.67 10.67 -18.97
C GLU A 5 -7.37 10.15 -17.57
N LEU A 6 -8.38 9.51 -16.96
CA LEU A 6 -8.20 8.80 -15.69
C LEU A 6 -7.37 7.54 -15.95
N THR A 7 -6.18 7.48 -15.37
CA THR A 7 -5.21 6.42 -15.64
C THR A 7 -4.74 5.78 -14.34
N GLN A 8 -4.88 4.46 -14.24
CA GLN A 8 -4.33 3.71 -13.13
C GLN A 8 -2.81 3.55 -13.29
N VAL A 9 -2.07 3.93 -12.25
CA VAL A 9 -0.61 3.87 -12.22
C VAL A 9 -0.13 3.06 -11.02
N MET A 10 0.99 2.39 -11.20
CA MET A 10 1.77 1.79 -10.12
C MET A 10 2.82 2.79 -9.68
N VAL A 11 2.93 3.01 -8.37
CA VAL A 11 3.86 3.96 -7.75
C VAL A 11 4.80 3.22 -6.83
N SER A 12 6.09 3.54 -6.88
CA SER A 12 7.09 2.98 -5.97
C SER A 12 8.10 4.03 -5.56
N ALA A 13 8.26 4.21 -4.24
CA ALA A 13 9.30 5.06 -3.67
C ALA A 13 10.68 4.40 -3.81
N ARG A 14 11.70 5.22 -4.02
CA ARG A 14 13.10 4.76 -3.94
C ARG A 14 13.67 5.15 -2.58
N GLU A 15 13.38 4.33 -1.60
CA GLU A 15 13.92 4.49 -0.27
C GLU A 15 15.35 4.00 -0.19
N LEU A 16 16.10 4.51 0.77
CA LEU A 16 17.48 4.14 1.01
C LEU A 16 17.55 2.99 2.01
N ASP A 17 18.12 1.87 1.57
CA ASP A 17 18.51 0.78 2.45
C ASP A 17 19.91 1.03 3.03
N GLN A 18 19.97 1.49 4.27
CA GLN A 18 21.24 1.76 4.96
C GLN A 18 22.04 0.50 5.27
N THR A 19 21.43 -0.69 5.26
CA THR A 19 22.11 -1.95 5.54
C THR A 19 23.01 -2.40 4.39
N ASN A 20 22.70 -1.99 3.16
CA ASN A 20 23.40 -2.34 1.94
C ASN A 20 24.38 -1.26 1.44
N LEU A 21 24.69 -0.25 2.25
CA LEU A 21 25.68 0.76 1.89
C LEU A 21 27.07 0.16 1.74
N PRO A 22 27.88 0.64 0.77
CA PRO A 22 29.26 0.15 0.55
C PRO A 22 30.20 0.35 1.75
N ALA A 23 29.92 1.36 2.59
CA ALA A 23 30.64 1.65 3.82
C ALA A 23 29.66 1.85 4.98
N GLN A 24 29.82 1.06 6.03
CA GLN A 24 28.92 0.95 7.19
C GLN A 24 29.34 1.84 8.38
N GLY A 25 30.14 2.89 8.15
CA GLY A 25 30.59 3.79 9.21
C GLY A 25 29.48 4.77 9.63
N TRP A 26 29.49 5.17 10.90
CA TRP A 26 28.50 6.11 11.48
C TRP A 26 28.33 7.40 10.64
N VAL A 27 29.44 7.99 10.16
CA VAL A 27 29.40 9.19 9.31
C VAL A 27 28.61 8.91 8.02
N ASN A 28 28.89 7.79 7.36
CA ASN A 28 28.21 7.45 6.12
C ASN A 28 26.73 7.20 6.36
N GLN A 29 26.38 6.36 7.33
CA GLN A 29 25.00 5.98 7.58
C GLN A 29 24.16 7.13 8.18
N LYS A 30 24.76 7.99 9.00
CA LYS A 30 23.98 8.97 9.76
C LYS A 30 24.15 10.42 9.30
N LEU A 31 25.20 10.75 8.52
CA LEU A 31 25.44 12.13 8.08
C LEU A 31 25.44 12.27 6.56
N GLN A 32 25.85 11.26 5.80
CA GLN A 32 25.99 11.34 4.33
C GLN A 32 24.84 10.69 3.58
N TYR A 33 24.51 9.44 3.89
CA TYR A 33 23.40 8.72 3.26
C TYR A 33 22.14 8.82 4.14
N THR A 34 21.52 9.97 4.10
CA THR A 34 20.45 10.36 5.01
C THR A 34 19.04 10.11 4.46
N HIS A 35 18.89 10.00 3.13
CA HIS A 35 17.57 9.94 2.48
C HIS A 35 17.59 9.07 1.23
N GLY A 36 16.42 8.58 0.85
CA GLY A 36 16.14 8.00 -0.46
C GLY A 36 15.91 9.08 -1.51
N PHE A 37 15.90 8.71 -2.79
CA PHE A 37 15.79 9.67 -3.86
C PHE A 37 14.90 9.19 -5.01
N GLY A 38 13.79 9.89 -5.20
CA GLY A 38 12.91 9.74 -6.35
C GLY A 38 11.83 8.69 -6.19
N VAL A 39 11.03 8.62 -7.21
CA VAL A 39 9.86 7.76 -7.32
C VAL A 39 9.79 7.20 -8.74
N VAL A 40 9.12 6.08 -8.90
CA VAL A 40 8.84 5.47 -10.19
C VAL A 40 7.35 5.42 -10.39
N PHE A 41 6.88 5.85 -11.56
CA PHE A 41 5.50 5.68 -12.00
C PHE A 41 5.48 4.86 -13.28
N SER A 42 4.60 3.87 -13.33
CA SER A 42 4.32 3.12 -14.56
C SER A 42 2.81 2.91 -14.72
N PRO A 43 2.28 2.91 -15.96
CA PRO A 43 0.89 2.57 -16.18
C PRO A 43 0.61 1.13 -15.76
N ALA A 44 -0.56 0.87 -15.20
CA ALA A 44 -0.97 -0.48 -14.82
C ALA A 44 -1.39 -1.35 -16.02
N ASN A 45 -1.72 -0.72 -17.16
CA ASN A 45 -2.30 -1.33 -18.34
C ASN A 45 -1.37 -1.35 -19.58
N ASN A 46 -0.11 -0.96 -19.42
CA ASN A 46 0.83 -0.92 -20.56
C ASN A 46 2.21 -1.45 -20.17
N VAL A 47 2.87 -2.06 -21.14
CA VAL A 47 4.24 -2.55 -21.04
C VAL A 47 5.04 -2.12 -22.26
N ALA A 48 6.31 -1.77 -22.06
CA ALA A 48 7.22 -1.46 -23.14
C ALA A 48 7.60 -2.73 -23.95
N SER A 49 8.29 -2.53 -25.06
CA SER A 49 8.83 -3.64 -25.87
C SER A 49 9.66 -4.60 -24.99
N GLN A 50 9.54 -5.89 -25.25
CA GLN A 50 10.21 -6.96 -24.50
C GLN A 50 9.69 -7.20 -23.07
N GLY A 51 8.46 -6.77 -22.74
CA GLY A 51 7.83 -7.02 -21.43
C GLY A 51 8.43 -6.21 -20.28
N GLN A 52 9.19 -5.17 -20.57
CA GLN A 52 9.71 -4.24 -19.58
C GLN A 52 8.60 -3.26 -19.12
N PRO A 53 8.62 -2.77 -17.87
CA PRO A 53 7.71 -1.71 -17.47
C PRO A 53 7.87 -0.47 -18.36
N ASP A 54 6.75 0.09 -18.80
CA ASP A 54 6.73 1.40 -19.44
C ASP A 54 6.66 2.47 -18.36
N PHE A 55 7.69 3.31 -18.24
CA PHE A 55 7.79 4.26 -17.15
C PHE A 55 7.41 5.67 -17.58
N TYR A 56 6.44 6.26 -16.90
CA TYR A 56 6.16 7.69 -16.98
C TYR A 56 7.20 8.51 -16.23
N VAL A 57 7.62 8.04 -15.06
CA VAL A 57 8.71 8.63 -14.27
C VAL A 57 9.78 7.59 -14.01
N LYS A 58 11.01 7.90 -14.39
CA LYS A 58 12.18 7.02 -14.26
C LYS A 58 13.48 7.80 -14.05
N GLY A 59 14.55 7.05 -13.75
CA GLY A 59 15.89 7.63 -13.65
C GLY A 59 16.17 8.24 -12.27
N VAL A 60 17.46 8.60 -12.06
CA VAL A 60 17.96 9.32 -10.90
C VAL A 60 18.96 10.35 -11.44
N PRO A 61 18.62 11.65 -11.45
CA PRO A 61 17.37 12.26 -10.97
C PRO A 61 16.14 11.80 -11.77
N ALA A 62 14.96 11.95 -11.14
CA ALA A 62 13.69 11.60 -11.76
C ALA A 62 13.48 12.40 -13.04
N ASN A 63 13.11 11.70 -14.12
CA ASN A 63 12.79 12.30 -15.40
C ASN A 63 11.41 11.82 -15.85
N THR A 64 10.57 12.74 -16.29
CA THR A 64 9.24 12.47 -16.78
C THR A 64 8.98 13.13 -18.12
N SER A 65 8.16 12.50 -18.96
CA SER A 65 7.58 13.09 -20.17
C SER A 65 6.14 13.58 -19.94
N VAL A 66 5.60 13.35 -18.74
CA VAL A 66 4.22 13.67 -18.34
C VAL A 66 4.27 14.85 -17.37
N ALA A 67 3.75 15.99 -17.76
CA ALA A 67 3.84 17.22 -16.97
C ALA A 67 3.15 17.11 -15.59
N GLU A 68 2.07 16.36 -15.52
CA GLU A 68 1.30 16.12 -14.30
C GLU A 68 2.05 15.26 -13.26
N LEU A 69 3.15 14.60 -13.68
CA LEU A 69 3.99 13.77 -12.84
C LEU A 69 5.38 14.39 -12.60
N GLU A 70 5.52 15.70 -12.70
CA GLU A 70 6.75 16.39 -12.35
C GLU A 70 6.98 16.34 -10.83
N VAL A 71 8.20 15.94 -10.43
CA VAL A 71 8.59 15.77 -9.02
C VAL A 71 9.56 16.87 -8.62
N ASP A 72 9.08 17.88 -7.90
CA ASP A 72 9.90 19.01 -7.43
C ASP A 72 10.77 18.63 -6.24
N GLN A 73 10.22 17.85 -5.31
CA GLN A 73 10.94 17.37 -4.13
C GLN A 73 11.06 15.84 -4.13
N PRO A 74 12.14 15.29 -4.72
CA PRO A 74 12.32 13.85 -4.85
C PRO A 74 12.93 13.14 -3.63
N ARG A 75 13.37 13.88 -2.59
CA ARG A 75 14.09 13.32 -1.45
C ARG A 75 13.13 12.74 -0.43
N ILE A 76 13.43 11.53 0.04
CA ILE A 76 12.59 10.74 0.95
C ILE A 76 13.37 10.52 2.25
N TYR A 77 13.10 11.34 3.26
CA TYR A 77 13.65 11.17 4.61
C TYR A 77 12.76 10.29 5.48
N PHE A 78 11.46 10.22 5.16
CA PHE A 78 10.44 9.46 5.88
C PHE A 78 9.78 8.47 4.90
N GLY A 79 9.77 7.19 5.26
CA GLY A 79 9.26 6.13 4.41
C GLY A 79 8.84 4.88 5.19
N GLU A 80 8.53 3.82 4.48
CA GLU A 80 8.12 2.54 5.05
C GLU A 80 9.30 1.66 5.44
N SER A 81 10.41 1.75 4.68
CA SER A 81 11.57 0.83 4.81
C SER A 81 12.50 1.20 5.96
N ALA A 82 12.39 2.42 6.52
CA ALA A 82 13.21 2.83 7.64
C ALA A 82 12.87 2.03 8.90
N ASP A 83 13.90 1.62 9.65
CA ASP A 83 13.68 1.02 10.97
C ASP A 83 13.04 2.02 11.93
N SER A 84 12.18 1.54 12.83
CA SER A 84 11.43 2.38 13.77
C SER A 84 12.31 3.23 14.69
N ASP A 85 13.51 2.75 15.02
CA ASP A 85 14.47 3.44 15.89
C ASP A 85 15.61 4.11 15.12
N GLU A 86 15.53 4.15 13.79
CA GLU A 86 16.54 4.77 12.96
C GLU A 86 16.48 6.29 13.04
N TYR A 87 17.67 6.91 13.12
CA TYR A 87 17.82 8.36 13.02
C TYR A 87 18.88 8.72 11.98
N VAL A 88 18.81 9.95 11.47
CA VAL A 88 19.88 10.59 10.70
C VAL A 88 20.09 12.02 11.21
N VAL A 89 21.26 12.57 10.93
CA VAL A 89 21.59 13.96 11.27
C VAL A 89 21.83 14.72 9.98
N VAL A 90 21.04 15.76 9.79
CA VAL A 90 21.10 16.66 8.65
C VAL A 90 21.75 18.00 9.02
N ASN A 91 22.17 18.78 8.03
CA ASN A 91 22.86 20.07 8.26
C ASN A 91 24.10 19.91 9.16
N SER A 92 24.81 18.81 9.02
CA SER A 92 26.11 18.58 9.64
C SER A 92 27.22 19.35 8.87
N LEU A 93 28.48 19.14 9.25
CA LEU A 93 29.62 19.65 8.46
C LEU A 93 29.95 18.75 7.27
N GLN A 94 29.22 17.65 7.10
CA GLN A 94 29.29 16.77 5.93
C GLN A 94 28.13 17.08 5.01
N ASP A 95 28.39 17.14 3.71
CA ASP A 95 27.35 17.23 2.70
C ASP A 95 26.61 15.89 2.58
N GLU A 96 25.30 15.93 2.38
CA GLU A 96 24.48 14.74 2.19
C GLU A 96 24.59 14.27 0.74
N VAL A 97 24.75 12.96 0.54
CA VAL A 97 24.79 12.35 -0.79
C VAL A 97 23.36 12.33 -1.34
N ASP A 98 23.16 13.00 -2.46
CA ASP A 98 21.85 13.13 -3.08
C ASP A 98 21.57 11.96 -4.05
N TYR A 99 22.37 11.86 -5.09
CA TYR A 99 22.25 10.76 -6.06
C TYR A 99 23.58 10.51 -6.81
N PRO A 100 23.78 9.32 -7.41
CA PRO A 100 24.94 9.01 -8.20
C PRO A 100 24.93 9.77 -9.53
N LEU A 101 26.08 10.30 -9.93
CA LEU A 101 26.32 10.92 -11.22
C LEU A 101 26.95 9.93 -12.20
N SER A 102 26.49 9.94 -13.44
CA SER A 102 27.04 9.09 -14.51
C SER A 102 28.26 9.68 -15.24
N THR A 103 28.75 10.84 -14.81
CA THR A 103 29.83 11.56 -15.47
C THR A 103 31.20 11.14 -14.94
N GLU A 104 32.18 10.94 -15.86
CA GLU A 104 33.58 10.65 -15.48
C GLU A 104 34.13 11.80 -14.61
N GLY A 105 34.59 11.45 -13.41
CA GLY A 105 35.28 12.35 -12.48
C GLY A 105 34.49 12.85 -11.29
N GLN A 106 33.18 12.82 -11.31
CA GLN A 106 32.34 13.04 -10.13
C GLN A 106 31.36 11.86 -9.98
N SER A 107 31.42 11.21 -8.82
CA SER A 107 30.64 10.00 -8.60
C SER A 107 29.25 10.26 -8.01
N VAL A 108 29.01 11.43 -7.36
CA VAL A 108 27.76 11.73 -6.65
C VAL A 108 27.43 13.23 -6.68
N ALA A 109 26.14 13.54 -6.63
CA ALA A 109 25.62 14.86 -6.31
C ALA A 109 25.48 15.01 -4.80
N TYR A 110 25.58 16.22 -4.29
CA TYR A 110 25.42 16.55 -2.87
C TYR A 110 24.29 17.54 -2.65
N THR A 111 23.69 17.48 -1.49
CA THR A 111 22.61 18.37 -1.04
C THR A 111 22.75 18.73 0.43
N ASN A 112 21.90 19.65 0.88
CA ASN A 112 21.69 19.97 2.28
C ASN A 112 20.20 20.06 2.56
N TYR A 113 19.78 19.53 3.68
CA TYR A 113 18.38 19.54 4.10
C TYR A 113 17.87 20.95 4.39
N SER A 114 16.76 21.34 3.77
CA SER A 114 16.10 22.64 3.96
C SER A 114 14.72 22.55 4.61
N GLY A 115 14.28 21.33 4.98
CA GLY A 115 12.96 21.12 5.57
C GLY A 115 12.84 21.63 7.00
N GLU A 116 11.62 21.79 7.46
CA GLU A 116 11.31 22.25 8.81
C GLU A 116 11.50 21.16 9.87
N GLY A 117 11.39 19.89 9.48
CA GLY A 117 11.48 18.74 10.38
C GLY A 117 12.82 18.60 11.09
N GLY A 118 12.82 17.69 12.06
CA GLY A 118 14.00 17.37 12.87
C GLY A 118 14.15 18.22 14.14
N VAL A 119 14.91 17.69 15.09
CA VAL A 119 15.18 18.34 16.38
C VAL A 119 16.60 18.89 16.37
N SER A 120 16.76 20.21 16.61
CA SER A 120 18.07 20.84 16.73
C SER A 120 18.91 20.18 17.82
N ILE A 121 20.14 19.79 17.47
CA ILE A 121 21.12 19.17 18.38
C ILE A 121 22.36 20.08 18.62
N GLY A 122 22.24 21.38 18.39
CA GLY A 122 23.33 22.35 18.63
C GLY A 122 23.84 22.38 20.07
N SER A 123 23.02 22.12 21.08
CA SER A 123 23.44 22.17 22.48
C SER A 123 23.99 20.85 23.02
N PHE A 124 24.99 20.92 23.90
CA PHE A 124 25.57 19.76 24.56
C PHE A 124 24.54 18.87 25.27
N PHE A 125 23.59 19.44 26.00
CA PHE A 125 22.57 18.66 26.71
C PHE A 125 21.64 17.89 25.79
N LYS A 126 21.29 18.46 24.64
CA LYS A 126 20.49 17.77 23.64
C LYS A 126 21.29 16.62 23.01
N ARG A 127 22.56 16.84 22.66
CA ARG A 127 23.46 15.77 22.17
C ARG A 127 23.60 14.65 23.19
N LEU A 128 23.79 14.98 24.48
CA LEU A 128 23.87 14.00 25.55
C LEU A 128 22.57 13.19 25.68
N GLY A 129 21.40 13.85 25.61
CA GLY A 129 20.11 13.18 25.68
C GLY A 129 19.92 12.17 24.54
N PHE A 130 20.24 12.57 23.30
CA PHE A 130 20.15 11.67 22.14
C PHE A 130 21.23 10.60 22.13
N ALA A 131 22.45 10.89 22.60
CA ALA A 131 23.51 9.89 22.75
C ALA A 131 23.10 8.78 23.72
N LEU A 132 22.44 9.13 24.82
CA LEU A 132 21.87 8.16 25.77
C LEU A 132 20.68 7.39 25.17
N ARG A 133 19.77 8.08 24.47
CA ARG A 133 18.60 7.45 23.86
C ARG A 133 18.98 6.38 22.84
N TYR A 134 19.95 6.68 21.97
CA TYR A 134 20.37 5.78 20.88
C TYR A 134 21.62 4.94 21.25
N SER A 135 22.14 5.06 22.47
CA SER A 135 23.39 4.42 22.90
C SER A 135 24.56 4.69 21.92
N GLU A 136 24.61 5.92 21.39
CA GLU A 136 25.53 6.32 20.32
C GLU A 136 26.43 7.49 20.76
N LEU A 137 27.68 7.17 21.12
CA LEU A 137 28.64 8.15 21.59
C LEU A 137 29.07 9.17 20.53
N ASN A 138 29.00 8.82 19.25
CA ASN A 138 29.36 9.73 18.16
C ASN A 138 28.50 10.99 18.14
N LEU A 139 27.24 10.93 18.59
CA LEU A 139 26.38 12.12 18.75
C LEU A 139 26.95 13.14 19.74
N LEU A 140 27.77 12.70 20.70
CA LEU A 140 28.36 13.55 21.72
C LEU A 140 29.76 14.06 21.34
N ILE A 141 30.61 13.17 20.78
CA ILE A 141 32.04 13.43 20.59
C ILE A 141 32.44 13.83 19.15
N SER A 142 31.53 13.65 18.19
CA SER A 142 31.82 13.96 16.78
C SER A 142 32.04 15.45 16.57
N ASN A 143 33.14 15.77 15.87
CA ASN A 143 33.44 17.13 15.39
C ASN A 143 32.71 17.47 14.09
N GLN A 144 31.94 16.55 13.53
CA GLN A 144 31.17 16.77 12.28
C GLN A 144 29.81 17.42 12.54
N LEU A 145 29.42 17.59 13.80
CA LEU A 145 28.15 18.20 14.20
C LEU A 145 28.34 19.70 14.47
N SER A 146 27.47 20.54 13.88
CA SER A 146 27.44 21.99 14.05
C SER A 146 26.27 22.43 14.94
N ASP A 147 26.20 23.72 15.24
CA ASP A 147 25.05 24.32 15.94
C ASP A 147 23.75 24.27 15.11
N GLY A 148 23.89 24.23 13.77
CA GLY A 148 22.77 24.11 12.85
C GLY A 148 22.29 22.68 12.61
N SER A 149 23.00 21.67 13.16
CA SER A 149 22.64 20.27 12.92
C SER A 149 21.31 19.91 13.56
N LYS A 150 20.47 19.18 12.81
CA LYS A 150 19.19 18.65 13.26
C LYS A 150 19.23 17.13 13.22
N LEU A 151 18.60 16.50 14.19
CA LEU A 151 18.39 15.05 14.23
C LEU A 151 16.98 14.74 13.73
N ILE A 152 16.87 13.98 12.65
CA ILE A 152 15.61 13.44 12.13
C ILE A 152 15.43 12.05 12.72
N MET A 153 14.30 11.79 13.36
CA MET A 153 13.96 10.53 14.01
C MET A 153 12.53 10.11 13.68
N GLU A 154 12.19 8.88 14.06
CA GLU A 154 10.88 8.29 13.74
C GLU A 154 10.62 8.39 12.24
N ARG A 155 11.57 7.87 11.47
CA ARG A 155 11.55 7.96 10.00
C ARG A 155 10.57 6.99 9.37
N ASN A 156 10.30 5.85 10.04
CA ASN A 156 9.24 4.95 9.61
C ASN A 156 7.88 5.62 9.83
N ILE A 157 7.11 5.77 8.75
CA ILE A 157 5.85 6.52 8.74
C ILE A 157 4.78 5.89 9.63
N ILE A 158 4.70 4.56 9.66
CA ILE A 158 3.74 3.84 10.52
C ILE A 158 4.08 4.04 12.01
N SER A 159 5.35 3.87 12.37
CA SER A 159 5.81 4.10 13.75
C SER A 159 5.61 5.54 14.17
N ARG A 160 5.84 6.49 13.25
CA ARG A 160 5.64 7.92 13.47
C ARG A 160 4.18 8.25 13.77
N VAL A 161 3.26 7.76 12.94
CA VAL A 161 1.81 7.96 13.10
C VAL A 161 1.32 7.30 14.39
N LYS A 162 1.76 6.06 14.70
CA LYS A 162 1.41 5.37 15.95
C LYS A 162 1.90 6.09 17.21
N LYS A 163 3.03 6.79 17.15
CA LYS A 163 3.52 7.61 18.28
C LYS A 163 2.73 8.90 18.45
N ALA A 164 2.23 9.50 17.39
CA ALA A 164 1.41 10.71 17.45
C ALA A 164 -0.03 10.40 17.90
N ALA A 165 -0.61 9.30 17.40
CA ALA A 165 -1.98 8.88 17.69
C ALA A 165 -2.04 7.40 18.10
N PRO A 166 -1.53 7.01 19.29
CA PRO A 166 -1.41 5.61 19.74
C PRO A 166 -2.76 4.92 20.01
N PHE A 167 -3.84 5.65 20.00
CA PHE A 167 -5.21 5.18 20.19
C PHE A 167 -5.93 4.88 18.85
N LEU A 168 -5.27 5.12 17.71
CA LEU A 168 -5.75 4.73 16.38
C LEU A 168 -4.98 3.52 15.86
N TYR A 169 -5.62 2.74 15.01
CA TYR A 169 -5.06 1.52 14.43
C TYR A 169 -4.81 1.74 12.93
N THR A 170 -3.68 1.28 12.43
CA THR A 170 -3.28 1.50 11.04
C THR A 170 -3.74 0.37 10.13
N ASP A 171 -4.11 0.73 8.89
CA ASP A 171 -4.21 -0.22 7.78
C ASP A 171 -2.84 -0.82 7.44
N ASN A 172 -2.86 -1.90 6.71
CA ASN A 172 -1.65 -2.60 6.28
C ASN A 172 -0.99 -1.97 5.03
N ASP A 173 -1.70 -1.14 4.27
CA ASP A 173 -1.29 -0.62 2.95
C ASP A 173 -1.17 0.92 2.96
N PRO A 174 -0.13 1.50 3.58
CA PRO A 174 0.20 2.90 3.34
C PRO A 174 0.60 3.09 1.88
N TYR A 175 0.16 4.19 1.27
CA TYR A 175 0.45 4.45 -0.13
C TYR A 175 0.99 5.85 -0.39
N LEU A 176 1.83 5.95 -1.42
CA LEU A 176 2.47 7.19 -1.81
C LEU A 176 1.60 7.95 -2.82
N ALA A 177 1.47 9.26 -2.62
CA ALA A 177 0.83 10.20 -3.54
C ALA A 177 1.80 11.31 -3.93
N LEU A 178 1.71 11.76 -5.19
CA LEU A 178 2.41 12.93 -5.68
C LEU A 178 1.41 14.09 -5.78
N ILE A 179 1.60 15.12 -4.96
CA ILE A 179 0.68 16.25 -4.85
C ILE A 179 1.50 17.53 -4.95
N ASP A 180 1.20 18.39 -5.92
CA ASP A 180 1.92 19.65 -6.17
C ASP A 180 3.46 19.47 -6.18
N GLY A 181 3.95 18.45 -6.91
CA GLY A 181 5.37 18.13 -7.03
C GLY A 181 6.03 17.54 -5.78
N ASN A 182 5.28 17.33 -4.69
CA ASN A 182 5.77 16.77 -3.44
C ASN A 182 5.22 15.35 -3.18
N LEU A 183 6.00 14.55 -2.47
CA LEU A 183 5.64 13.17 -2.12
C LEU A 183 5.02 13.11 -0.74
N PHE A 184 3.83 12.49 -0.64
CA PHE A 184 3.11 12.29 0.61
C PHE A 184 2.73 10.82 0.78
N TRP A 185 2.90 10.31 1.98
CA TRP A 185 2.36 9.04 2.39
C TRP A 185 0.97 9.22 2.97
N ILE A 186 0.02 8.44 2.50
CA ILE A 186 -1.35 8.41 3.03
C ILE A 186 -1.52 7.09 3.78
N ILE A 187 -2.02 7.17 5.01
CA ILE A 187 -2.18 6.03 5.90
C ILE A 187 -3.61 6.04 6.43
N ASP A 188 -4.32 4.97 6.19
CA ASP A 188 -5.65 4.75 6.71
C ASP A 188 -5.61 4.39 8.19
N LEU A 189 -6.45 5.05 8.98
CA LEU A 189 -6.51 4.85 10.42
C LEU A 189 -7.92 4.52 10.88
N TYR A 190 -7.99 3.59 11.83
CA TYR A 190 -9.23 3.06 12.36
C TYR A 190 -9.46 3.42 13.81
N THR A 191 -10.73 3.65 14.15
CA THR A 191 -11.26 3.53 15.48
C THR A 191 -11.87 2.16 15.67
N LEU A 192 -11.64 1.53 16.81
CA LEU A 192 -12.08 0.17 17.11
C LEU A 192 -12.74 0.08 18.47
N SER A 193 -13.64 -0.90 18.63
CA SER A 193 -14.16 -1.35 19.92
C SER A 193 -14.50 -2.84 19.88
N ASP A 194 -14.33 -3.52 21.00
CA ASP A 194 -14.80 -4.89 21.25
C ASP A 194 -16.13 -4.93 22.02
N ARG A 195 -16.76 -3.76 22.23
CA ARG A 195 -17.92 -3.57 23.13
C ARG A 195 -19.19 -3.15 22.44
N TYR A 196 -19.28 -3.26 21.11
CA TYR A 196 -20.53 -2.94 20.43
C TYR A 196 -21.59 -4.02 20.77
N PRO A 197 -22.76 -3.63 21.31
CA PRO A 197 -23.74 -4.59 21.79
C PRO A 197 -24.30 -5.48 20.66
N TYR A 198 -24.40 -6.78 20.92
CA TYR A 198 -25.00 -7.76 20.01
C TYR A 198 -24.30 -7.90 18.64
N ALA A 199 -23.11 -7.32 18.46
CA ALA A 199 -22.36 -7.45 17.23
C ALA A 199 -21.40 -8.66 17.31
N GLN A 200 -21.28 -9.38 16.20
CA GLN A 200 -20.35 -10.47 16.01
C GLN A 200 -18.92 -9.90 15.97
N PRO A 201 -17.91 -10.59 16.55
CA PRO A 201 -16.53 -10.25 16.33
C PRO A 201 -16.14 -10.34 14.85
N ALA A 202 -15.28 -9.43 14.40
CA ALA A 202 -14.76 -9.44 13.03
C ALA A 202 -13.91 -10.69 12.78
N ASP A 203 -14.04 -11.26 11.58
CA ASP A 203 -13.09 -12.27 11.10
C ASP A 203 -11.82 -11.58 10.62
N THR A 204 -10.70 -11.84 11.28
CA THR A 204 -9.39 -11.26 10.96
C THR A 204 -8.44 -12.27 10.33
N THR A 205 -8.91 -13.44 9.93
CA THR A 205 -8.07 -14.53 9.41
C THR A 205 -7.40 -14.19 8.08
N ARG A 206 -8.01 -13.28 7.29
CA ARG A 206 -7.48 -12.80 6.02
C ARG A 206 -6.67 -11.50 6.13
N ILE A 207 -6.66 -10.89 7.30
CA ILE A 207 -5.92 -9.65 7.52
C ILE A 207 -4.42 -9.92 7.55
N ASN A 208 -3.66 -9.07 6.88
CA ASN A 208 -2.21 -9.18 6.79
C ASN A 208 -1.56 -8.98 8.18
N ASP A 209 -0.48 -9.71 8.47
CA ASP A 209 0.30 -9.55 9.71
C ASP A 209 0.95 -8.16 9.87
N ARG A 210 1.08 -7.40 8.79
CA ARG A 210 1.56 -6.01 8.82
C ARG A 210 0.51 -5.03 9.32
N SER A 211 -0.76 -5.40 9.28
CA SER A 211 -1.86 -4.58 9.77
C SER A 211 -1.68 -4.23 11.24
N GLY A 212 -2.05 -3.02 11.60
CA GLY A 212 -2.11 -2.59 13.00
C GLY A 212 -3.35 -3.08 13.75
N LEU A 213 -4.25 -3.80 13.09
CA LEU A 213 -5.51 -4.25 13.67
C LEU A 213 -5.30 -5.36 14.72
N PRO A 214 -5.98 -5.31 15.88
CA PRO A 214 -5.98 -6.41 16.85
C PRO A 214 -6.83 -7.58 16.35
N ILE A 215 -6.72 -8.74 17.00
CA ILE A 215 -7.47 -9.95 16.63
C ILE A 215 -8.95 -9.87 17.02
N ASN A 216 -9.28 -9.12 18.06
CA ASN A 216 -10.62 -9.12 18.64
C ASN A 216 -11.22 -7.72 18.69
N PHE A 217 -12.20 -7.46 17.84
CA PHE A 217 -13.06 -6.27 17.82
C PHE A 217 -14.37 -6.59 17.11
N ASN A 218 -15.41 -5.80 17.39
CA ASN A 218 -16.72 -5.92 16.76
C ASN A 218 -17.30 -4.58 16.29
N TYR A 219 -16.47 -3.54 16.27
CA TYR A 219 -16.75 -2.23 15.71
C TYR A 219 -15.46 -1.72 15.06
N ILE A 220 -15.56 -1.26 13.82
CA ILE A 220 -14.47 -0.65 13.06
C ILE A 220 -15.00 0.48 12.19
N ARG A 221 -14.30 1.61 12.18
CA ARG A 221 -14.53 2.73 11.27
C ARG A 221 -13.20 3.26 10.74
N ASN A 222 -13.11 3.54 9.45
CA ASN A 222 -12.00 4.28 8.87
C ASN A 222 -12.22 5.79 9.09
N SER A 223 -12.00 6.25 10.31
CA SER A 223 -12.38 7.57 10.75
C SER A 223 -11.35 8.64 10.48
N VAL A 224 -10.10 8.28 10.20
CA VAL A 224 -9.01 9.23 10.00
C VAL A 224 -8.12 8.81 8.83
N LYS A 225 -7.68 9.80 8.04
CA LYS A 225 -6.59 9.67 7.08
C LYS A 225 -5.39 10.47 7.60
N ALA A 226 -4.27 9.81 7.84
CA ALA A 226 -3.01 10.48 8.14
C ALA A 226 -2.23 10.74 6.86
N VAL A 227 -1.77 11.96 6.68
CA VAL A 227 -0.96 12.38 5.54
C VAL A 227 0.40 12.82 6.06
N VAL A 228 1.47 12.16 5.60
CA VAL A 228 2.84 12.39 6.06
C VAL A 228 3.69 12.86 4.89
N ASN A 229 4.30 14.03 5.00
CA ASN A 229 5.23 14.53 4.00
C ASN A 229 6.52 13.68 4.01
N ALA A 230 6.89 13.10 2.86
CA ALA A 230 8.05 12.22 2.75
C ALA A 230 9.39 12.95 2.93
N TYR A 231 9.43 14.26 2.73
CA TYR A 231 10.64 15.08 2.86
C TYR A 231 10.90 15.53 4.30
N ASP A 232 9.93 16.19 4.94
CA ASP A 232 10.14 16.81 6.25
C ASP A 232 9.40 16.11 7.42
N GLY A 233 8.52 15.15 7.10
CA GLY A 233 7.80 14.35 8.08
C GLY A 233 6.70 15.12 8.82
N THR A 234 6.24 16.26 8.30
CA THR A 234 5.02 16.89 8.79
C THR A 234 3.83 15.97 8.61
N MET A 235 2.90 16.00 9.57
CA MET A 235 1.75 15.10 9.59
C MET A 235 0.46 15.89 9.79
N ASN A 236 -0.56 15.54 8.99
CA ASN A 236 -1.93 15.99 9.19
C ASN A 236 -2.83 14.78 9.39
N PHE A 237 -3.75 14.85 10.36
CA PHE A 237 -4.73 13.81 10.67
C PHE A 237 -6.11 14.36 10.34
N TYR A 238 -6.66 13.95 9.20
CA TYR A 238 -7.97 14.42 8.75
C TYR A 238 -9.07 13.50 9.26
N VAL A 239 -10.05 14.06 9.97
CA VAL A 239 -11.28 13.34 10.33
C VAL A 239 -12.07 13.09 9.06
N PHE A 240 -12.18 11.84 8.66
CA PHE A 240 -12.79 11.44 7.39
C PHE A 240 -14.23 10.94 7.57
N ASP A 241 -14.54 10.24 8.68
CA ASP A 241 -15.89 9.87 9.08
C ASP A 241 -16.36 10.68 10.29
N GLU A 242 -17.03 11.79 10.01
CA GLU A 242 -17.58 12.72 11.02
C GLU A 242 -18.71 12.11 11.87
N ASN A 243 -19.29 10.98 11.43
CA ASN A 243 -20.35 10.30 12.14
C ASN A 243 -19.84 9.28 13.16
N ASP A 244 -18.53 9.05 13.25
CA ASP A 244 -17.98 8.16 14.24
C ASP A 244 -17.90 8.81 15.63
N PRO A 245 -18.63 8.30 16.63
CA PRO A 245 -18.62 8.87 17.97
C PRO A 245 -17.28 8.73 18.68
N LEU A 246 -16.45 7.73 18.30
CA LEU A 246 -15.14 7.55 18.93
C LEU A 246 -14.16 8.62 18.46
N ILE A 247 -14.09 8.90 17.16
CA ILE A 247 -13.20 9.95 16.67
C ILE A 247 -13.64 11.33 17.13
N ASN A 248 -14.94 11.60 17.20
CA ASN A 248 -15.44 12.87 17.72
C ASN A 248 -15.01 13.09 19.18
N SER A 249 -15.05 12.03 20.00
CA SER A 249 -14.56 12.11 21.38
C SER A 249 -13.04 12.35 21.43
N TYR A 250 -12.26 11.71 20.57
CA TYR A 250 -10.81 11.96 20.50
C TYR A 250 -10.49 13.38 20.00
N ALA A 251 -11.24 13.89 19.04
CA ALA A 251 -11.06 15.25 18.54
C ALA A 251 -11.35 16.32 19.60
N GLU A 252 -12.34 16.07 20.47
CA GLU A 252 -12.59 16.94 21.63
C GLU A 252 -11.44 16.90 22.66
N ILE A 253 -10.84 15.73 22.88
CA ILE A 253 -9.71 15.57 23.82
C ILE A 253 -8.43 16.17 23.25
N PHE A 254 -8.18 16.03 21.95
CA PHE A 254 -6.96 16.46 21.26
C PHE A 254 -7.27 17.41 20.10
N PRO A 255 -7.83 18.62 20.37
CA PRO A 255 -8.33 19.51 19.30
C PRO A 255 -7.24 20.06 18.36
N SER A 256 -5.97 19.98 18.75
CA SER A 256 -4.85 20.40 17.89
C SER A 256 -4.24 19.27 17.05
N LEU A 257 -4.72 18.05 17.21
CA LEU A 257 -4.18 16.89 16.50
C LEU A 257 -4.93 16.64 15.18
N PHE A 258 -6.21 16.92 15.16
CA PHE A 258 -7.09 16.57 14.04
C PHE A 258 -7.50 17.80 13.24
N ASP A 259 -7.52 17.62 11.93
CA ASP A 259 -8.08 18.56 10.96
C ASP A 259 -9.39 18.03 10.40
N ASP A 260 -10.24 18.92 9.91
CA ASP A 260 -11.47 18.57 9.22
C ASP A 260 -11.17 18.12 7.78
N LYS A 261 -11.93 17.14 7.26
CA LYS A 261 -11.86 16.66 5.87
C LYS A 261 -11.94 17.80 4.85
N SER A 262 -12.73 18.83 5.14
CA SER A 262 -12.89 20.01 4.25
C SER A 262 -11.60 20.82 4.07
N ASN A 263 -10.59 20.61 4.90
CA ASN A 263 -9.27 21.21 4.77
C ASN A 263 -8.34 20.42 3.84
N MET A 264 -8.74 19.25 3.37
CA MET A 264 -7.98 18.52 2.34
C MET A 264 -8.07 19.25 1.00
N SER A 265 -6.94 19.33 0.29
CA SER A 265 -6.96 19.84 -1.09
C SER A 265 -7.74 18.88 -2.00
N GLU A 266 -8.29 19.39 -3.08
CA GLU A 266 -8.98 18.59 -4.09
C GLU A 266 -8.06 17.49 -4.65
N ASP A 267 -6.81 17.83 -4.91
CA ASP A 267 -5.82 16.87 -5.40
C ASP A 267 -5.55 15.75 -4.38
N LEU A 268 -5.44 16.08 -3.09
CA LEU A 268 -5.32 15.07 -2.04
C LEU A 268 -6.56 14.17 -1.94
N LEU A 269 -7.76 14.74 -2.04
CA LEU A 269 -9.02 13.97 -2.04
C LEU A 269 -9.09 12.98 -3.20
N ASN A 270 -8.60 13.35 -4.38
CA ASN A 270 -8.57 12.50 -5.58
C ASN A 270 -7.56 11.34 -5.48
N HIS A 271 -6.65 11.38 -4.51
CA HIS A 271 -5.71 10.28 -4.23
C HIS A 271 -6.18 9.34 -3.12
N ILE A 272 -7.30 9.63 -2.45
CA ILE A 272 -7.80 8.77 -1.38
C ILE A 272 -8.33 7.45 -1.95
N ARG A 273 -7.95 6.34 -1.30
CA ARG A 273 -8.42 4.98 -1.61
C ARG A 273 -9.40 4.49 -0.56
N TYR A 274 -10.26 3.53 -0.94
CA TYR A 274 -11.02 2.79 0.04
C TYR A 274 -10.11 1.72 0.68
N PRO A 275 -9.99 1.64 2.03
CA PRO A 275 -8.96 0.85 2.69
C PRO A 275 -9.15 -0.66 2.53
N GLU A 276 -8.05 -1.37 2.24
CA GLU A 276 -8.05 -2.80 1.94
C GLU A 276 -8.46 -3.66 3.12
N ASP A 277 -7.92 -3.40 4.33
CA ASP A 277 -8.26 -4.17 5.52
C ASP A 277 -9.75 -4.04 5.89
N LEU A 278 -10.30 -2.83 5.81
CA LEU A 278 -11.72 -2.61 6.07
C LEU A 278 -12.60 -3.36 5.06
N PHE A 279 -12.28 -3.26 3.77
CA PHE A 279 -13.04 -3.93 2.73
C PHE A 279 -12.93 -5.47 2.85
N THR A 280 -11.77 -5.97 3.25
CA THR A 280 -11.57 -7.41 3.54
C THR A 280 -12.51 -7.87 4.64
N ILE A 281 -12.59 -7.14 5.77
CA ILE A 281 -13.49 -7.46 6.88
C ILE A 281 -14.96 -7.39 6.43
N GLN A 282 -15.34 -6.32 5.71
CA GLN A 282 -16.69 -6.14 5.21
C GLN A 282 -17.10 -7.24 4.24
N SER A 283 -16.21 -7.65 3.33
CA SER A 283 -16.47 -8.73 2.39
C SER A 283 -16.57 -10.08 3.09
N ASP A 284 -15.77 -10.34 4.14
CA ASP A 284 -15.89 -11.56 4.95
C ASP A 284 -17.22 -11.63 5.71
N MET A 285 -17.68 -10.52 6.27
CA MET A 285 -18.97 -10.45 6.93
C MET A 285 -20.14 -10.58 5.93
N TYR A 286 -20.00 -9.99 4.75
CA TYR A 286 -21.05 -9.98 3.74
C TYR A 286 -21.36 -11.38 3.17
N ARG A 287 -20.41 -12.34 3.24
CA ARG A 287 -20.64 -13.73 2.82
C ARG A 287 -21.88 -14.37 3.43
N ASP A 288 -22.21 -13.98 4.67
CA ASP A 288 -23.36 -14.47 5.41
C ASP A 288 -24.51 -13.42 5.38
N TYR A 289 -24.18 -12.14 5.58
CA TYR A 289 -25.16 -11.07 5.73
C TYR A 289 -25.82 -10.60 4.43
N HIS A 290 -25.41 -11.13 3.26
CA HIS A 290 -26.17 -10.94 2.02
C HIS A 290 -27.56 -11.65 2.06
N MET A 291 -27.72 -12.65 2.95
CA MET A 291 -28.99 -13.35 3.18
C MET A 291 -29.91 -12.48 4.05
N THR A 292 -30.86 -11.79 3.41
CA THR A 292 -31.74 -10.84 4.08
C THR A 292 -33.00 -11.49 4.71
N ASP A 293 -33.42 -12.69 4.27
CA ASP A 293 -34.48 -13.45 4.93
C ASP A 293 -33.91 -14.16 6.17
N PRO A 294 -34.43 -13.86 7.38
CA PRO A 294 -33.93 -14.48 8.63
C PRO A 294 -34.03 -16.00 8.66
N ARG A 295 -34.93 -16.61 7.90
CA ARG A 295 -35.06 -18.07 7.83
C ARG A 295 -33.94 -18.67 6.98
N VAL A 296 -33.62 -18.04 5.83
CA VAL A 296 -32.53 -18.43 4.95
C VAL A 296 -31.20 -18.26 5.69
N PHE A 297 -31.01 -17.14 6.38
CA PHE A 297 -29.84 -16.85 7.20
C PHE A 297 -29.64 -17.89 8.33
N TYR A 298 -30.72 -18.18 9.08
CA TYR A 298 -30.66 -19.14 10.18
C TYR A 298 -30.38 -20.59 9.72
N ALA A 299 -30.90 -20.96 8.53
CA ALA A 299 -30.73 -22.27 7.94
C ALA A 299 -29.43 -22.42 7.14
N ASP A 300 -28.68 -21.35 6.96
CA ASP A 300 -27.46 -21.29 6.15
C ASP A 300 -27.67 -21.88 4.73
N GLU A 301 -28.74 -21.43 4.06
CA GLU A 301 -29.17 -22.03 2.79
C GLU A 301 -28.37 -21.56 1.56
N ASP A 302 -27.73 -20.37 1.62
CA ASP A 302 -27.00 -19.78 0.48
C ASP A 302 -25.67 -19.15 0.95
N PRO A 303 -24.79 -19.88 1.65
CA PRO A 303 -23.52 -19.34 2.13
C PRO A 303 -22.56 -19.08 0.95
N TRP A 304 -21.87 -17.93 1.00
CA TRP A 304 -20.87 -17.59 0.00
C TRP A 304 -19.46 -17.78 0.55
N VAL A 305 -18.54 -18.07 -0.37
CA VAL A 305 -17.11 -18.20 -0.07
C VAL A 305 -16.30 -17.31 -0.99
N ILE A 306 -15.14 -16.88 -0.49
CA ILE A 306 -14.17 -16.18 -1.30
C ILE A 306 -13.36 -17.20 -2.09
N PRO A 307 -13.24 -17.05 -3.42
CA PRO A 307 -12.47 -17.95 -4.25
C PRO A 307 -11.00 -18.03 -3.79
N THR A 308 -10.37 -19.17 -4.02
CA THR A 308 -8.95 -19.35 -3.70
C THR A 308 -8.06 -18.73 -4.78
N ASP A 309 -6.96 -18.12 -4.35
CA ASP A 309 -5.91 -17.62 -5.22
C ASP A 309 -4.99 -18.76 -5.67
N SER A 310 -5.11 -19.14 -6.94
CA SER A 310 -4.31 -20.19 -7.54
C SER A 310 -2.92 -19.74 -8.02
N SER A 311 -2.59 -18.45 -7.96
CA SER A 311 -1.25 -17.94 -8.22
C SER A 311 -0.27 -18.34 -7.11
N THR A 312 -0.79 -18.58 -5.91
CA THR A 312 0.01 -19.01 -4.76
C THR A 312 0.25 -20.52 -4.80
N THR A 313 1.50 -20.94 -4.57
CA THR A 313 1.78 -22.36 -4.27
C THR A 313 1.10 -22.74 -2.95
N PRO A 314 0.49 -23.94 -2.87
CA PRO A 314 -0.05 -24.41 -1.61
C PRO A 314 1.03 -24.39 -0.53
N ARG A 315 0.89 -23.54 0.45
CA ARG A 315 1.79 -23.48 1.61
C ARG A 315 1.02 -23.92 2.85
N LEU A 316 1.74 -24.51 3.82
CA LEU A 316 1.23 -24.53 5.19
C LEU A 316 0.96 -23.06 5.58
N ALA A 317 -0.31 -22.69 5.59
CA ALA A 317 -0.71 -21.37 6.03
C ALA A 317 -0.56 -21.33 7.55
N THR A 318 0.48 -20.68 8.03
CA THR A 318 0.55 -20.22 9.42
C THR A 318 -0.26 -18.93 9.50
N LEU A 319 -1.55 -19.07 9.69
CA LEU A 319 -2.39 -17.94 10.08
C LEU A 319 -2.14 -17.69 11.56
N ARG A 320 -1.40 -16.61 11.88
CA ARG A 320 -1.17 -16.08 13.25
C ARG A 320 -0.88 -17.16 14.33
N GLY A 321 -0.08 -18.19 13.98
CA GLY A 321 0.41 -19.19 14.95
C GLY A 321 -0.41 -20.47 15.04
N GLU A 322 -1.49 -20.63 14.29
CA GLU A 322 -2.19 -21.91 14.16
C GLU A 322 -1.83 -22.60 12.84
N PHE A 323 -1.52 -23.90 12.92
CA PHE A 323 -1.27 -24.73 11.73
C PHE A 323 -2.61 -25.06 11.09
N SER A 324 -2.94 -24.46 9.95
CA SER A 324 -4.07 -24.87 9.13
C SER A 324 -3.61 -25.76 7.97
N GLU A 325 -4.55 -26.51 7.40
CA GLU A 325 -4.32 -27.48 6.33
C GLU A 325 -3.59 -26.86 5.14
N ILE A 326 -2.85 -27.69 4.38
CA ILE A 326 -2.20 -27.30 3.13
C ILE A 326 -3.30 -26.92 2.13
N GLY A 327 -3.43 -25.62 1.85
CA GLY A 327 -4.42 -25.08 0.93
C GLY A 327 -3.96 -23.82 0.20
N PHE A 328 -4.67 -23.49 -0.85
CA PHE A 328 -4.52 -22.17 -1.50
C PHE A 328 -5.07 -21.07 -0.59
N LYS A 329 -4.41 -19.93 -0.58
CA LYS A 329 -4.93 -18.76 0.15
C LYS A 329 -6.21 -18.24 -0.51
N PRO A 330 -7.18 -17.70 0.24
CA PRO A 330 -8.27 -16.94 -0.35
C PRO A 330 -7.74 -15.74 -1.14
N MET A 331 -8.45 -15.35 -2.21
CA MET A 331 -8.13 -14.12 -2.95
C MET A 331 -8.24 -12.91 -2.02
N LEU A 332 -7.25 -12.02 -2.10
CA LEU A 332 -7.36 -10.70 -1.50
C LEU A 332 -8.18 -9.78 -2.42
N PRO A 333 -8.84 -8.75 -1.89
CA PRO A 333 -9.43 -7.72 -2.72
C PRO A 333 -8.36 -6.98 -3.51
N TYR A 334 -8.74 -6.37 -4.63
CA TYR A 334 -7.82 -5.64 -5.48
C TYR A 334 -8.48 -4.43 -6.12
N TYR A 335 -7.68 -3.40 -6.42
CA TYR A 335 -8.17 -2.18 -7.04
C TYR A 335 -8.23 -2.32 -8.55
N LEU A 336 -9.32 -1.80 -9.14
CA LEU A 336 -9.57 -1.73 -10.57
C LEU A 336 -10.08 -0.34 -10.94
N LEU A 337 -9.65 0.12 -12.12
CA LEU A 337 -10.28 1.25 -12.80
C LEU A 337 -11.22 0.68 -13.87
N MET A 338 -12.51 0.77 -13.63
CA MET A 338 -13.53 0.21 -14.53
C MET A 338 -14.84 0.98 -14.47
N SER A 339 -15.67 0.87 -15.52
CA SER A 339 -17.04 1.33 -15.47
C SER A 339 -17.92 0.29 -14.80
N LEU A 340 -18.77 0.73 -13.87
CA LEU A 340 -19.75 -0.16 -13.26
C LEU A 340 -20.83 -0.58 -14.27
N PRO A 341 -21.45 -1.78 -14.12
CA PRO A 341 -22.51 -2.21 -15.00
C PRO A 341 -23.67 -1.21 -15.05
N GLY A 342 -23.93 -0.63 -16.23
CA GLY A 342 -24.96 0.39 -16.45
C GLY A 342 -24.44 1.84 -16.39
N GLU A 343 -23.18 2.05 -16.07
CA GLU A 343 -22.53 3.36 -16.04
C GLU A 343 -21.56 3.49 -17.23
N SER A 344 -21.30 4.72 -17.67
CA SER A 344 -20.39 5.03 -18.76
C SER A 344 -19.01 5.51 -18.27
N ASP A 345 -18.99 6.07 -17.06
CA ASP A 345 -17.80 6.69 -16.50
C ASP A 345 -16.95 5.66 -15.77
N LEU A 346 -15.63 5.90 -15.78
CA LEU A 346 -14.68 5.06 -15.06
C LEU A 346 -14.64 5.47 -13.60
N SER A 347 -14.73 4.49 -12.70
CA SER A 347 -14.55 4.66 -11.26
C SER A 347 -13.38 3.84 -10.75
N TYR A 348 -12.71 4.35 -9.72
CA TYR A 348 -11.64 3.63 -9.02
C TYR A 348 -12.22 2.80 -7.88
N LEU A 349 -12.21 1.51 -8.03
CA LEU A 349 -12.96 0.57 -7.19
C LEU A 349 -12.03 -0.44 -6.53
N ILE A 350 -12.37 -0.87 -5.32
CA ILE A 350 -11.83 -2.11 -4.76
C ILE A 350 -12.86 -3.24 -4.96
N PHE A 351 -12.39 -4.42 -5.34
CA PHE A 351 -13.20 -5.50 -5.89
C PHE A 351 -12.97 -6.83 -5.17
N GLN A 352 -14.05 -7.59 -4.88
CA GLN A 352 -13.98 -8.93 -4.31
C GLN A 352 -15.04 -9.84 -4.94
N PRO A 353 -14.67 -10.95 -5.64
CA PRO A 353 -15.62 -11.93 -6.14
C PRO A 353 -16.06 -12.93 -5.06
N PHE A 354 -17.24 -13.50 -5.25
CA PHE A 354 -17.80 -14.56 -4.40
C PHE A 354 -18.30 -15.75 -5.23
N ASN A 355 -18.09 -16.94 -4.69
CA ASN A 355 -18.68 -18.19 -5.15
C ASN A 355 -19.71 -18.71 -4.13
N PRO A 356 -20.72 -19.48 -4.53
CA PRO A 356 -21.47 -20.31 -3.58
C PRO A 356 -20.52 -21.32 -2.94
N GLU A 357 -20.72 -21.67 -1.67
CA GLU A 357 -19.83 -22.55 -0.91
C GLU A 357 -19.48 -23.86 -1.63
N ASN A 358 -20.47 -24.51 -2.24
CA ASN A 358 -20.31 -25.84 -2.84
C ASN A 358 -20.23 -25.83 -4.39
N ARG A 359 -19.96 -24.67 -5.01
CA ARG A 359 -19.92 -24.55 -6.47
C ARG A 359 -18.73 -23.69 -6.92
N PRO A 360 -18.04 -24.08 -8.01
CA PRO A 360 -16.88 -23.33 -8.48
C PRO A 360 -17.22 -22.08 -9.31
N ASN A 361 -18.49 -21.91 -9.71
CA ASN A 361 -18.94 -20.77 -10.49
C ASN A 361 -19.04 -19.51 -9.64
N MET A 362 -18.81 -18.34 -10.25
CA MET A 362 -19.01 -17.05 -9.60
C MET A 362 -20.50 -16.75 -9.42
N GLN A 363 -20.88 -16.26 -8.25
CA GLN A 363 -22.26 -15.91 -7.89
C GLN A 363 -22.49 -14.41 -7.85
N SER A 364 -21.50 -13.68 -7.37
CA SER A 364 -21.57 -12.24 -7.15
C SER A 364 -20.18 -11.65 -7.10
N PHE A 365 -20.10 -10.33 -7.16
CA PHE A 365 -18.93 -9.56 -6.76
C PHE A 365 -19.34 -8.29 -6.03
N LEU A 366 -18.57 -7.96 -5.02
CA LEU A 366 -18.70 -6.77 -4.20
C LEU A 366 -17.67 -5.73 -4.65
N VAL A 367 -18.07 -4.48 -4.74
CA VAL A 367 -17.18 -3.35 -4.99
C VAL A 367 -17.41 -2.27 -3.96
N ALA A 368 -16.34 -1.54 -3.60
CA ALA A 368 -16.47 -0.27 -2.91
C ALA A 368 -15.84 0.83 -3.76
N ASP A 369 -16.57 1.95 -3.84
CA ASP A 369 -16.14 3.10 -4.62
C ASP A 369 -15.14 3.94 -3.81
N ALA A 370 -14.02 4.31 -4.44
CA ALA A 370 -13.00 5.16 -3.89
C ALA A 370 -13.07 6.60 -4.39
N ASP A 371 -13.87 6.88 -5.41
CA ASP A 371 -14.03 8.23 -5.96
C ASP A 371 -14.67 9.17 -4.93
N PRO A 372 -14.21 10.43 -4.81
CA PRO A 372 -14.63 11.34 -3.75
C PRO A 372 -16.15 11.57 -3.63
N GLU A 373 -16.87 11.54 -4.75
CA GLU A 373 -18.32 11.76 -4.80
C GLU A 373 -19.13 10.58 -4.23
N ASN A 374 -18.62 9.35 -4.43
CA ASN A 374 -19.28 8.09 -4.05
C ASN A 374 -18.51 7.32 -2.99
N TYR A 375 -17.51 7.93 -2.36
CA TYR A 375 -16.60 7.26 -1.46
C TYR A 375 -17.31 6.42 -0.40
N GLY A 376 -16.93 5.13 -0.38
CA GLY A 376 -17.46 4.16 0.59
C GLY A 376 -18.84 3.61 0.22
N GLN A 377 -19.36 3.91 -0.95
CA GLN A 377 -20.53 3.22 -1.48
C GLN A 377 -20.15 1.78 -1.82
N ILE A 378 -20.79 0.82 -1.17
CA ILE A 378 -20.56 -0.61 -1.39
C ILE A 378 -21.74 -1.17 -2.20
N ILE A 379 -21.42 -1.80 -3.33
CA ILE A 379 -22.41 -2.33 -4.27
C ILE A 379 -22.16 -3.83 -4.48
N ASP A 380 -23.23 -4.62 -4.35
CA ASP A 380 -23.24 -6.05 -4.63
C ASP A 380 -23.87 -6.32 -6.00
N PHE A 381 -23.07 -6.82 -6.94
CA PHE A 381 -23.52 -7.20 -8.27
C PHE A 381 -23.77 -8.70 -8.32
N LYS A 382 -25.05 -9.09 -8.19
CA LYS A 382 -25.48 -10.50 -8.28
C LYS A 382 -25.61 -10.92 -9.74
N LEU A 383 -24.97 -12.02 -10.09
CA LEU A 383 -25.07 -12.59 -11.43
C LEU A 383 -26.47 -13.21 -11.64
N PRO A 384 -27.02 -13.17 -12.86
CA PRO A 384 -28.36 -13.69 -13.15
C PRO A 384 -28.47 -15.17 -12.82
N LYS A 385 -29.53 -15.57 -12.14
CA LYS A 385 -29.83 -16.99 -11.89
C LYS A 385 -30.05 -17.73 -13.22
N GLY A 386 -29.24 -18.75 -13.49
CA GLY A 386 -29.32 -19.56 -14.72
C GLY A 386 -28.22 -19.29 -15.72
N GLU A 387 -27.44 -18.25 -15.56
CA GLU A 387 -26.21 -18.03 -16.29
C GLU A 387 -25.02 -18.54 -15.45
N PHE A 388 -24.25 -19.46 -16.02
CA PHE A 388 -23.06 -19.99 -15.33
C PHE A 388 -21.84 -19.19 -15.75
N VAL A 389 -21.35 -18.36 -14.84
CA VAL A 389 -20.08 -17.66 -15.00
C VAL A 389 -19.01 -18.44 -14.23
N ASP A 390 -17.94 -18.81 -14.91
CA ASP A 390 -16.84 -19.55 -14.27
C ASP A 390 -16.25 -18.74 -13.11
N GLY A 391 -16.04 -19.36 -11.96
CA GLY A 391 -15.34 -18.70 -10.86
C GLY A 391 -13.83 -18.62 -11.09
N PRO A 392 -13.13 -17.71 -10.39
CA PRO A 392 -11.69 -17.47 -10.58
C PRO A 392 -10.85 -18.74 -10.43
N THR A 393 -11.11 -19.55 -9.42
CA THR A 393 -10.41 -20.84 -9.19
C THR A 393 -10.61 -21.83 -10.35
N GLN A 394 -11.80 -21.84 -10.94
CA GLN A 394 -12.10 -22.71 -12.08
C GLN A 394 -11.35 -22.25 -13.34
N VAL A 395 -11.33 -20.95 -13.61
CA VAL A 395 -10.60 -20.37 -14.74
C VAL A 395 -9.10 -20.62 -14.60
N ALA A 396 -8.54 -20.38 -13.44
CA ALA A 396 -7.13 -20.65 -13.17
C ALA A 396 -6.77 -22.14 -13.34
N THR A 397 -7.68 -23.04 -12.94
CA THR A 397 -7.50 -24.48 -13.17
C THR A 397 -7.49 -24.79 -14.67
N ARG A 398 -8.38 -24.20 -15.47
CA ARG A 398 -8.39 -24.37 -16.93
C ARG A 398 -7.12 -23.84 -17.58
N ILE A 399 -6.62 -22.65 -17.19
CA ILE A 399 -5.35 -22.10 -17.66
C ILE A 399 -4.20 -23.08 -17.40
N ASN A 400 -4.13 -23.63 -16.18
CA ASN A 400 -3.07 -24.58 -15.83
C ASN A 400 -3.16 -25.93 -16.52
N GLN A 401 -4.36 -26.34 -16.94
CA GLN A 401 -4.61 -27.61 -17.64
C GLN A 401 -4.56 -27.49 -19.15
N ASP A 402 -4.53 -26.28 -19.69
CA ASP A 402 -4.41 -26.06 -21.13
C ASP A 402 -3.05 -26.57 -21.62
N PRO A 403 -3.01 -27.49 -22.62
CA PRO A 403 -1.76 -28.09 -23.08
C PRO A 403 -0.77 -27.09 -23.66
N ASP A 404 -1.26 -26.08 -24.39
CA ASP A 404 -0.39 -25.09 -25.05
C ASP A 404 0.22 -24.14 -24.01
N ILE A 405 -0.59 -23.67 -23.06
CA ILE A 405 -0.13 -22.83 -21.96
C ILE A 405 0.83 -23.60 -21.04
N SER A 406 0.48 -24.84 -20.70
CA SER A 406 1.33 -25.69 -19.84
C SER A 406 2.68 -25.98 -20.49
N GLN A 407 2.71 -26.18 -21.82
CA GLN A 407 3.97 -26.32 -22.55
C GLN A 407 4.82 -25.06 -22.50
N ILE A 408 4.21 -23.89 -22.71
CA ILE A 408 4.91 -22.60 -22.62
C ILE A 408 5.49 -22.40 -21.21
N PHE A 409 4.72 -22.62 -20.16
CA PHE A 409 5.21 -22.51 -18.79
C PHE A 409 6.38 -23.46 -18.52
N THR A 410 6.30 -24.71 -18.98
CA THR A 410 7.40 -25.68 -18.82
C THR A 410 8.66 -25.24 -19.55
N LEU A 411 8.52 -24.60 -20.73
CA LEU A 411 9.68 -24.09 -21.48
C LEU A 411 10.29 -22.84 -20.84
N LEU A 412 9.49 -21.99 -20.23
CA LEU A 412 9.93 -20.74 -19.60
C LEU A 412 10.45 -20.94 -18.17
N ASP A 413 10.02 -22.03 -17.49
CA ASP A 413 10.44 -22.39 -16.12
C ASP A 413 11.59 -23.42 -16.15
N GLN A 414 12.61 -23.13 -16.96
CA GLN A 414 13.82 -23.97 -17.11
C GLN A 414 15.04 -23.29 -16.50
N GLN A 415 16.19 -23.98 -16.49
CA GLN A 415 17.46 -23.52 -15.93
C GLN A 415 17.79 -22.07 -16.34
N GLY A 416 17.79 -21.16 -15.36
CA GLY A 416 18.13 -19.75 -15.53
C GLY A 416 16.92 -18.81 -15.56
N SER A 417 15.68 -19.30 -15.58
CA SER A 417 14.47 -18.49 -15.45
C SER A 417 13.38 -19.19 -14.66
N SER A 418 12.54 -18.42 -13.98
CA SER A 418 11.36 -18.88 -13.27
C SER A 418 10.12 -18.13 -13.71
N VAL A 419 8.99 -18.84 -13.80
CA VAL A 419 7.68 -18.27 -14.11
C VAL A 419 6.97 -17.89 -12.83
N ILE A 420 6.66 -16.59 -12.69
CA ILE A 420 5.87 -16.06 -11.58
C ILE A 420 4.48 -15.70 -12.12
N LYS A 421 3.45 -16.35 -11.59
CA LYS A 421 2.06 -16.03 -11.90
C LYS A 421 1.60 -14.90 -10.98
N GLY A 422 1.11 -13.82 -11.56
CA GLY A 422 0.41 -12.78 -10.80
C GLY A 422 -1.02 -13.19 -10.45
N ASN A 423 -1.71 -12.31 -9.74
CA ASN A 423 -3.11 -12.52 -9.36
C ASN A 423 -3.99 -12.66 -10.59
N LEU A 424 -4.99 -13.53 -10.51
CA LEU A 424 -6.03 -13.63 -11.52
C LEU A 424 -7.06 -12.52 -11.26
N PHE A 425 -7.18 -11.59 -12.19
CA PHE A 425 -8.17 -10.52 -12.14
C PHE A 425 -9.46 -10.95 -12.82
N VAL A 426 -10.58 -10.59 -12.23
CA VAL A 426 -11.92 -10.71 -12.76
C VAL A 426 -12.41 -9.32 -13.11
N VAL A 427 -12.65 -9.05 -14.37
CA VAL A 427 -13.03 -7.72 -14.87
C VAL A 427 -14.37 -7.82 -15.58
N PRO A 428 -15.47 -7.36 -14.96
CA PRO A 428 -16.75 -7.26 -15.66
C PRO A 428 -16.68 -6.25 -16.81
N ILE A 429 -17.12 -6.66 -18.01
CA ILE A 429 -17.16 -5.80 -19.19
C ILE A 429 -18.53 -5.96 -19.85
N ASN A 430 -19.37 -4.95 -19.78
CA ASN A 430 -20.76 -4.99 -20.28
C ASN A 430 -21.53 -6.17 -19.68
N GLN A 431 -21.92 -7.14 -20.53
CA GLN A 431 -22.65 -8.36 -20.15
C GLN A 431 -21.73 -9.61 -20.08
N SER A 432 -20.42 -9.42 -20.00
CA SER A 432 -19.41 -10.48 -20.01
C SER A 432 -18.42 -10.27 -18.89
N VAL A 433 -17.62 -11.30 -18.61
CA VAL A 433 -16.53 -11.24 -17.64
C VAL A 433 -15.23 -11.61 -18.35
N LEU A 434 -14.24 -10.73 -18.25
CA LEU A 434 -12.88 -10.99 -18.70
C LEU A 434 -12.06 -11.49 -17.51
N TYR A 435 -11.29 -12.55 -17.73
CA TYR A 435 -10.29 -13.03 -16.78
C TYR A 435 -8.90 -12.72 -17.32
N TYR A 436 -8.07 -12.10 -16.49
CA TYR A 436 -6.73 -11.68 -16.86
C TYR A 436 -5.73 -12.11 -15.78
N GLN A 437 -4.66 -12.79 -16.18
CA GLN A 437 -3.59 -13.18 -15.27
C GLN A 437 -2.23 -12.76 -15.84
N PRO A 438 -1.52 -11.81 -15.21
CA PRO A 438 -0.17 -11.43 -15.64
C PRO A 438 0.82 -12.56 -15.35
N ILE A 439 1.74 -12.78 -16.29
CA ILE A 439 2.81 -13.76 -16.15
C ILE A 439 4.15 -13.03 -16.21
N TYR A 440 4.96 -13.23 -15.19
CA TYR A 440 6.28 -12.61 -15.10
C TYR A 440 7.37 -13.66 -15.27
N LEU A 441 8.42 -13.28 -15.97
CA LEU A 441 9.65 -14.08 -16.07
C LEU A 441 10.74 -13.43 -15.24
N GLN A 442 11.32 -14.20 -14.33
CA GLN A 442 12.45 -13.79 -13.51
C GLN A 442 13.70 -14.59 -13.91
N GLY A 443 14.76 -13.89 -14.33
CA GLY A 443 16.06 -14.53 -14.54
C GLY A 443 16.77 -14.81 -13.21
N GLU A 444 17.33 -16.00 -13.03
CA GLU A 444 18.03 -16.40 -11.79
C GLU A 444 19.26 -15.51 -11.47
N GLN A 445 19.88 -14.95 -12.51
CA GLN A 445 21.08 -14.09 -12.35
C GLN A 445 20.77 -12.59 -12.41
N THR A 446 19.54 -12.22 -12.69
CA THR A 446 19.10 -10.83 -12.82
C THR A 446 17.86 -10.64 -11.99
N HIS A 447 17.84 -9.62 -11.12
CA HIS A 447 16.65 -9.24 -10.36
C HIS A 447 15.59 -8.52 -11.20
N TYR A 448 15.64 -8.67 -12.53
CA TYR A 448 14.68 -8.06 -13.43
C TYR A 448 13.50 -8.99 -13.67
N LEU A 449 12.30 -8.48 -13.44
CA LEU A 449 11.04 -9.11 -13.81
C LEU A 449 10.63 -8.59 -15.19
N ASN A 450 10.41 -9.49 -16.13
CA ASN A 450 9.82 -9.17 -17.44
C ASN A 450 8.36 -9.64 -17.43
N LEU A 451 7.43 -8.74 -17.74
CA LEU A 451 6.02 -9.08 -17.93
C LEU A 451 5.82 -9.64 -19.34
N ASN A 452 5.30 -10.85 -19.45
CA ASN A 452 4.83 -11.43 -20.70
C ASN A 452 3.31 -11.56 -20.67
N LEU A 453 2.67 -10.98 -21.66
CA LEU A 453 1.25 -11.20 -21.94
C LEU A 453 1.15 -12.48 -22.80
N LEU A 454 0.54 -13.52 -22.26
CA LEU A 454 0.19 -14.73 -22.99
C LEU A 454 -1.29 -14.71 -23.34
#